data_5fa926d1034c270f19b158922c216df0
#
_entry.id   5fa926d1034c270f19b158922c216df0
#
_cell.length_a   1.000
_cell.length_b   1.000
_cell.length_c   1.000
_cell.angle_alpha   90.00
_cell.angle_beta   90.00
_cell.angle_gamma   90.00
#
_symmetry.space_group_name_H-M   'P 1'
#
loop_
_entity.id
_entity.type
_entity.pdbx_description
1 polymer ?
#
loop_
_entity_poly.entity_id
_entity_poly.type
_entity_poly.pdbx_seq_one_letter_code
_entity_poly.pdbx_strand_id
1 'polypeptide(L)'
;MEEVKGTDNPFNSVVIGGYDVANLPILRGDMARLTLVDSDADGDIDAFVGNRAGNILFLKNLGSPTNPIFVEQTGDGNPLDGVAVGNEAAPSFVDIDADNDNDLFVGNLDGNISFFKNIGSPIIPIYEEQKGAANPLDGVDVGISSVPTFVDIDADNDMDLFVGNYAGQILFLKNIGNATTPIYEERKGNANPFNGVDAGWNSVPTFVDTDSDGDFDAIVGTYLGDILFFKNFGSPTNPIFKEMKGAENPWDGIFV
;
A
#
# COMPACT_ATOMS: atom_id res chain seq x y z
N MET A 1 -20.66 -8.76 -0.86
CA MET A 1 -20.65 -7.36 -0.35
C MET A 1 -21.58 -6.55 -1.25
N GLU A 2 -22.38 -5.64 -0.70
CA GLU A 2 -23.14 -4.70 -1.52
C GLU A 2 -22.30 -3.43 -1.71
N GLU A 3 -22.29 -2.90 -2.93
CA GLU A 3 -21.64 -1.64 -3.23
C GLU A 3 -22.37 -0.49 -2.54
N VAL A 4 -21.69 0.28 -1.70
CA VAL A 4 -22.24 1.46 -1.04
C VAL A 4 -22.16 2.66 -2.00
N LYS A 5 -23.31 3.25 -2.33
CA LYS A 5 -23.42 4.36 -3.28
C LYS A 5 -24.08 5.59 -2.66
N GLY A 6 -23.84 6.74 -3.29
CA GLY A 6 -24.47 8.00 -2.88
C GLY A 6 -23.99 8.47 -1.51
N THR A 7 -24.89 9.02 -0.70
CA THR A 7 -24.56 9.64 0.60
C THR A 7 -24.02 8.68 1.64
N ASP A 8 -24.19 7.38 1.44
CA ASP A 8 -23.71 6.35 2.37
C ASP A 8 -22.26 5.92 2.06
N ASN A 9 -21.69 6.36 0.93
CA ASN A 9 -20.28 6.18 0.61
C ASN A 9 -19.47 7.29 1.29
N PRO A 10 -18.53 6.96 2.21
CA PRO A 10 -17.73 7.97 2.93
C PRO A 10 -16.84 8.82 2.01
N PHE A 11 -16.55 8.34 0.80
CA PHE A 11 -15.77 9.08 -0.22
C PHE A 11 -16.64 9.85 -1.23
N ASN A 12 -17.94 10.01 -0.97
CA ASN A 12 -18.90 10.54 -1.94
C ASN A 12 -18.62 11.98 -2.45
N SER A 13 -17.84 12.76 -1.71
CA SER A 13 -17.49 14.15 -2.09
C SER A 13 -16.00 14.35 -2.38
N VAL A 14 -15.25 13.29 -2.46
CA VAL A 14 -13.80 13.35 -2.76
C VAL A 14 -13.60 13.44 -4.27
N VAL A 15 -12.73 14.34 -4.71
CA VAL A 15 -12.31 14.52 -6.10
C VAL A 15 -10.85 14.14 -6.23
N ILE A 16 -10.54 13.17 -7.09
CA ILE A 16 -9.17 12.72 -7.34
C ILE A 16 -8.83 13.04 -8.80
N GLY A 17 -7.71 13.72 -9.02
CA GLY A 17 -7.28 14.04 -10.39
C GLY A 17 -8.24 14.95 -11.16
N GLY A 18 -9.12 15.70 -10.47
CA GLY A 18 -10.11 16.58 -11.08
C GLY A 18 -11.47 15.91 -11.38
N TYR A 19 -11.66 14.66 -10.94
CA TYR A 19 -12.92 13.92 -11.07
C TYR A 19 -13.62 13.77 -9.72
N ASP A 20 -14.92 14.01 -9.69
CA ASP A 20 -15.77 13.82 -8.52
C ASP A 20 -15.98 12.32 -8.25
N VAL A 21 -15.49 11.78 -7.13
CA VAL A 21 -15.59 10.36 -6.76
C VAL A 21 -17.04 9.89 -6.60
N ALA A 22 -17.98 10.81 -6.32
CA ALA A 22 -19.40 10.48 -6.27
C ALA A 22 -20.00 10.11 -7.63
N ASN A 23 -19.36 10.56 -8.70
CA ASN A 23 -19.77 10.32 -10.09
C ASN A 23 -18.74 9.50 -10.87
N LEU A 24 -17.75 8.94 -10.18
CA LEU A 24 -16.73 8.14 -10.85
C LEU A 24 -17.34 6.94 -11.56
N PRO A 25 -17.26 6.92 -12.89
CA PRO A 25 -16.99 5.66 -13.53
C PRO A 25 -15.53 5.35 -13.20
N ILE A 26 -15.30 4.82 -11.98
CA ILE A 26 -14.04 4.22 -11.54
C ILE A 26 -12.82 4.97 -12.08
N LEU A 27 -11.88 5.32 -11.26
CA LEU A 27 -10.51 5.81 -11.44
C LEU A 27 -9.71 5.20 -12.65
N ARG A 28 -10.40 4.86 -13.72
CA ARG A 28 -9.87 4.26 -14.95
C ARG A 28 -8.95 5.19 -15.76
N GLY A 29 -8.41 6.20 -15.15
CA GLY A 29 -7.50 7.11 -15.85
C GLY A 29 -6.43 7.71 -14.97
N ASP A 30 -6.64 7.77 -13.67
CA ASP A 30 -5.77 8.50 -12.77
C ASP A 30 -4.89 7.60 -11.87
N MET A 31 -5.01 6.27 -12.01
CA MET A 31 -4.20 5.26 -11.27
C MET A 31 -4.09 5.60 -9.78
N ALA A 32 -5.24 5.86 -9.15
CA ALA A 32 -5.30 6.17 -7.73
C ALA A 32 -4.83 4.97 -6.90
N ARG A 33 -3.90 5.22 -5.99
CA ARG A 33 -3.37 4.25 -5.03
C ARG A 33 -3.79 4.70 -3.63
N LEU A 34 -4.76 4.00 -3.08
CA LEU A 34 -5.30 4.29 -1.75
C LEU A 34 -4.50 3.54 -0.68
N THR A 35 -4.09 4.27 0.35
CA THR A 35 -3.56 3.70 1.59
C THR A 35 -4.34 4.25 2.78
N LEU A 36 -4.68 3.37 3.69
CA LEU A 36 -5.44 3.67 4.90
C LEU A 36 -4.53 3.51 6.12
N VAL A 37 -4.46 4.55 6.96
CA VAL A 37 -3.60 4.59 8.14
C VAL A 37 -4.19 5.56 9.17
N ASP A 38 -4.06 5.24 10.46
CA ASP A 38 -4.24 6.24 11.53
C ASP A 38 -3.00 7.13 11.52
N SER A 39 -3.12 8.31 10.91
CA SER A 39 -1.97 9.18 10.60
C SER A 39 -1.61 10.15 11.70
N ASP A 40 -2.49 10.33 12.69
CA ASP A 40 -2.30 11.25 13.82
C ASP A 40 -2.65 10.65 15.18
N ALA A 41 -2.72 9.32 15.25
CA ALA A 41 -2.94 8.53 16.45
C ALA A 41 -4.19 8.94 17.24
N ASP A 42 -5.25 9.41 16.53
CA ASP A 42 -6.53 9.76 17.16
C ASP A 42 -7.49 8.56 17.28
N GLY A 43 -7.10 7.41 16.72
CA GLY A 43 -7.80 6.13 16.80
C GLY A 43 -8.78 5.90 15.66
N ASP A 44 -8.84 6.79 14.68
CA ASP A 44 -9.59 6.56 13.46
C ASP A 44 -8.69 6.57 12.20
N ILE A 45 -9.14 5.88 11.18
CA ILE A 45 -8.34 5.65 9.97
C ILE A 45 -8.54 6.80 8.99
N ASP A 46 -7.44 7.40 8.57
CA ASP A 46 -7.35 8.38 7.50
C ASP A 46 -7.07 7.71 6.14
N ALA A 47 -7.12 8.49 5.05
CA ALA A 47 -6.83 8.01 3.72
C ALA A 47 -5.83 8.90 2.99
N PHE A 48 -4.80 8.27 2.41
CA PHE A 48 -3.88 8.91 1.49
C PHE A 48 -4.05 8.32 0.10
N VAL A 49 -4.10 9.18 -0.91
CA VAL A 49 -4.35 8.75 -2.28
C VAL A 49 -3.26 9.30 -3.18
N GLY A 50 -2.38 8.43 -3.62
CA GLY A 50 -1.46 8.75 -4.69
C GLY A 50 -2.16 8.79 -6.04
N ASN A 51 -1.72 9.66 -6.93
CA ASN A 51 -2.33 9.82 -8.24
C ASN A 51 -1.29 9.71 -9.37
N ARG A 52 -1.80 9.70 -10.61
CA ARG A 52 -0.96 9.59 -11.81
C ARG A 52 0.04 10.74 -11.97
N ALA A 53 -0.27 11.92 -11.48
CA ALA A 53 0.63 13.08 -11.56
C ALA A 53 1.77 13.03 -10.52
N GLY A 54 1.74 12.05 -9.61
CA GLY A 54 2.74 11.87 -8.56
C GLY A 54 2.47 12.65 -7.28
N ASN A 55 1.29 13.26 -7.14
CA ASN A 55 0.86 13.93 -5.91
C ASN A 55 0.18 12.94 -4.98
N ILE A 56 0.16 13.26 -3.68
CA ILE A 56 -0.52 12.50 -2.66
C ILE A 56 -1.59 13.39 -2.01
N LEU A 57 -2.85 13.02 -2.19
CA LEU A 57 -3.98 13.66 -1.51
C LEU A 57 -4.11 13.09 -0.12
N PHE A 58 -4.40 13.94 0.86
CA PHE A 58 -4.72 13.54 2.21
C PHE A 58 -6.19 13.81 2.52
N LEU A 59 -6.89 12.78 2.94
CA LEU A 59 -8.30 12.80 3.33
C LEU A 59 -8.38 12.43 4.80
N LYS A 60 -8.47 13.46 5.67
CA LYS A 60 -8.59 13.24 7.10
C LYS A 60 -9.99 12.75 7.44
N ASN A 61 -10.08 11.73 8.28
CA ASN A 61 -11.33 11.30 8.88
C ASN A 61 -11.70 12.26 10.02
N LEU A 62 -12.78 13.02 9.87
CA LEU A 62 -13.33 13.90 10.90
C LEU A 62 -14.55 13.28 11.59
N GLY A 63 -14.81 12.02 11.34
CA GLY A 63 -15.93 11.27 11.89
C GLY A 63 -15.54 10.44 13.11
N SER A 64 -15.58 9.14 12.97
CA SER A 64 -15.16 8.18 13.98
C SER A 64 -14.76 6.86 13.30
N PRO A 65 -14.10 5.92 14.00
CA PRO A 65 -13.70 4.61 13.43
C PRO A 65 -14.86 3.83 12.82
N THR A 66 -16.08 4.01 13.34
CA THR A 66 -17.29 3.28 12.88
C THR A 66 -18.23 4.11 11.99
N ASN A 67 -17.98 5.40 11.86
CA ASN A 67 -18.77 6.31 11.01
C ASN A 67 -17.84 7.38 10.42
N PRO A 68 -16.96 6.99 9.46
CA PRO A 68 -15.94 7.88 8.92
C PRO A 68 -16.54 9.00 8.06
N ILE A 69 -15.94 10.19 8.15
CA ILE A 69 -16.25 11.35 7.33
C ILE A 69 -14.93 11.88 6.79
N PHE A 70 -14.58 11.52 5.56
CA PHE A 70 -13.34 11.93 4.93
C PHE A 70 -13.44 13.34 4.34
N VAL A 71 -12.49 14.20 4.72
CA VAL A 71 -12.39 15.59 4.25
C VAL A 71 -10.98 15.85 3.74
N GLU A 72 -10.87 16.28 2.48
CA GLU A 72 -9.58 16.63 1.89
C GLU A 72 -8.91 17.75 2.67
N GLN A 73 -7.63 17.55 3.00
CA GLN A 73 -6.75 18.53 3.60
C GLN A 73 -5.74 19.01 2.55
N THR A 74 -5.52 20.32 2.51
CA THR A 74 -4.59 20.96 1.55
C THR A 74 -3.69 21.97 2.25
N GLY A 75 -2.57 22.34 1.62
CA GLY A 75 -1.59 23.24 2.21
C GLY A 75 -1.08 22.71 3.55
N ASP A 76 -0.97 23.56 4.57
CA ASP A 76 -0.45 23.18 5.90
C ASP A 76 -1.26 22.04 6.59
N GLY A 77 -2.46 21.75 6.11
CA GLY A 77 -3.27 20.63 6.61
C GLY A 77 -2.89 19.27 6.01
N ASN A 78 -2.16 19.24 4.91
CA ASN A 78 -1.65 18.00 4.31
C ASN A 78 -0.15 17.88 4.59
N PRO A 79 0.31 16.94 5.43
CA PRO A 79 1.73 16.79 5.75
C PRO A 79 2.60 16.40 4.55
N LEU A 80 1.97 16.04 3.42
CA LEU A 80 2.62 15.68 2.16
C LEU A 80 2.36 16.71 1.05
N ASP A 81 1.88 17.92 1.39
CA ASP A 81 1.67 18.96 0.38
C ASP A 81 2.98 19.33 -0.30
N GLY A 82 2.97 19.36 -1.63
CA GLY A 82 4.17 19.62 -2.43
C GLY A 82 5.15 18.45 -2.59
N VAL A 83 4.89 17.29 -1.97
CA VAL A 83 5.65 16.06 -2.26
C VAL A 83 5.33 15.61 -3.68
N ALA A 84 6.37 15.42 -4.49
CA ALA A 84 6.27 14.91 -5.86
C ALA A 84 7.34 13.84 -6.08
N VAL A 85 6.91 12.60 -6.28
CA VAL A 85 7.81 11.43 -6.39
C VAL A 85 7.98 10.92 -7.83
N GLY A 86 7.57 11.70 -8.82
CA GLY A 86 7.41 11.27 -10.20
C GLY A 86 5.96 10.83 -10.46
N ASN A 87 5.69 10.24 -11.62
CA ASN A 87 4.33 9.81 -11.96
C ASN A 87 3.89 8.56 -11.16
N GLU A 88 2.57 8.39 -11.02
CA GLU A 88 1.95 7.20 -10.42
C GLU A 88 2.39 6.93 -8.97
N ALA A 89 2.24 7.93 -8.11
CA ALA A 89 2.55 7.79 -6.69
C ALA A 89 1.78 6.62 -6.05
N ALA A 90 2.51 5.76 -5.35
CA ALA A 90 1.95 4.63 -4.60
C ALA A 90 2.44 4.69 -3.14
N PRO A 91 1.72 5.42 -2.25
CA PRO A 91 2.11 5.57 -0.86
C PRO A 91 1.92 4.28 -0.05
N SER A 92 2.84 4.01 0.86
CA SER A 92 2.75 2.92 1.84
C SER A 92 3.35 3.41 3.16
N PHE A 93 2.57 3.34 4.23
CA PHE A 93 2.97 3.77 5.57
C PHE A 93 3.38 2.57 6.42
N VAL A 94 4.45 2.74 7.17
CA VAL A 94 4.99 1.71 8.06
C VAL A 94 5.87 2.36 9.12
N ASP A 95 5.79 1.90 10.37
CA ASP A 95 6.82 2.17 11.38
C ASP A 95 8.04 1.32 11.05
N ILE A 96 9.03 1.91 10.35
CA ILE A 96 10.16 1.15 9.78
C ILE A 96 11.35 1.06 10.74
N ASP A 97 11.38 1.87 11.78
CA ASP A 97 12.46 1.89 12.75
C ASP A 97 12.01 1.68 14.22
N ALA A 98 10.76 1.27 14.40
CA ALA A 98 10.14 0.92 15.67
C ALA A 98 10.14 2.08 16.69
N ASP A 99 9.99 3.31 16.21
CA ASP A 99 9.87 4.51 17.07
C ASP A 99 8.41 4.87 17.39
N ASN A 100 7.46 4.04 16.94
CA ASN A 100 6.00 4.14 17.07
C ASN A 100 5.36 5.30 16.31
N ASP A 101 6.02 5.79 15.29
CA ASP A 101 5.38 6.65 14.30
C ASP A 101 5.50 6.04 12.88
N ASN A 102 4.56 6.39 12.02
CA ASN A 102 4.56 5.84 10.67
C ASN A 102 5.46 6.69 9.77
N ASP A 103 6.44 6.04 9.16
CA ASP A 103 7.21 6.55 8.04
C ASP A 103 6.45 6.32 6.72
N LEU A 104 6.91 6.94 5.63
CA LEU A 104 6.28 6.84 4.32
C LEU A 104 7.27 6.37 3.25
N PHE A 105 6.90 5.32 2.55
CA PHE A 105 7.52 4.93 1.29
C PHE A 105 6.57 5.21 0.13
N VAL A 106 7.11 5.72 -0.98
CA VAL A 106 6.28 6.03 -2.14
C VAL A 106 6.91 5.44 -3.40
N GLY A 107 6.23 4.47 -3.97
CA GLY A 107 6.57 3.94 -5.28
C GLY A 107 6.15 4.88 -6.41
N ASN A 108 6.75 4.72 -7.59
CA ASN A 108 6.45 5.54 -8.75
C ASN A 108 6.47 4.77 -10.08
N LEU A 109 6.13 5.45 -11.18
CA LEU A 109 6.13 4.88 -12.53
C LEU A 109 7.52 4.36 -12.97
N ASP A 110 8.60 5.04 -12.57
CA ASP A 110 9.96 4.67 -12.97
C ASP A 110 10.49 3.44 -12.22
N GLY A 111 9.71 2.88 -11.29
CA GLY A 111 10.07 1.68 -10.52
C GLY A 111 10.92 1.96 -9.28
N ASN A 112 11.17 3.23 -8.96
CA ASN A 112 11.89 3.62 -7.76
C ASN A 112 10.96 3.69 -6.54
N ILE A 113 11.54 3.66 -5.34
CA ILE A 113 10.82 3.82 -4.08
C ILE A 113 11.50 4.93 -3.28
N SER A 114 10.81 6.07 -3.16
CA SER A 114 11.25 7.18 -2.30
C SER A 114 10.90 6.90 -0.85
N PHE A 115 11.77 7.31 0.07
CA PHE A 115 11.57 7.18 1.51
C PHE A 115 11.48 8.55 2.18
N PHE A 116 10.46 8.74 2.98
CA PHE A 116 10.23 9.93 3.80
C PHE A 116 10.13 9.51 5.26
N LYS A 117 11.14 9.85 6.06
CA LYS A 117 11.10 9.59 7.50
C LYS A 117 10.18 10.59 8.18
N ASN A 118 9.35 10.11 9.07
CA ASN A 118 8.66 10.98 10.00
C ASN A 118 9.66 11.46 11.07
N ILE A 119 9.93 12.75 11.07
CA ILE A 119 10.80 13.42 12.06
C ILE A 119 10.00 14.23 13.08
N GLY A 120 8.68 14.09 13.03
CA GLY A 120 7.75 14.75 13.91
C GLY A 120 7.37 13.87 15.10
N SER A 121 6.13 13.43 15.14
CA SER A 121 5.61 12.49 16.14
C SER A 121 4.38 11.77 15.58
N PRO A 122 3.90 10.69 16.24
CA PRO A 122 2.69 9.99 15.79
C PRO A 122 1.45 10.90 15.64
N ILE A 123 1.36 12.00 16.43
CA ILE A 123 0.21 12.92 16.44
C ILE A 123 0.38 14.07 15.46
N ILE A 124 1.61 14.50 15.20
CA ILE A 124 1.95 15.60 14.29
C ILE A 124 3.08 15.14 13.40
N PRO A 125 2.78 14.40 12.33
CA PRO A 125 3.80 13.88 11.43
C PRO A 125 4.46 14.99 10.61
N ILE A 126 5.77 14.91 10.46
CA ILE A 126 6.58 15.77 9.60
C ILE A 126 7.49 14.87 8.77
N TYR A 127 7.24 14.79 7.47
CA TYR A 127 7.95 13.89 6.58
C TYR A 127 9.15 14.59 5.93
N GLU A 128 10.34 14.01 6.10
CA GLU A 128 11.58 14.46 5.47
C GLU A 128 12.14 13.40 4.53
N GLU A 129 12.32 13.75 3.24
CA GLU A 129 12.84 12.81 2.26
C GLU A 129 14.27 12.37 2.59
N GLN A 130 14.49 11.06 2.67
CA GLN A 130 15.79 10.43 2.90
C GLN A 130 16.34 9.87 1.57
N LYS A 131 17.62 10.16 1.26
CA LYS A 131 18.26 9.79 0.00
C LYS A 131 19.56 9.04 0.21
N GLY A 132 19.98 8.29 -0.83
CA GLY A 132 21.22 7.52 -0.77
C GLY A 132 21.20 6.54 0.41
N ALA A 133 22.28 6.40 1.13
CA ALA A 133 22.40 5.44 2.24
C ALA A 133 21.39 5.62 3.40
N ALA A 134 20.68 6.75 3.44
CA ALA A 134 19.60 6.95 4.42
C ALA A 134 18.25 6.36 3.97
N ASN A 135 18.10 6.03 2.68
CA ASN A 135 16.95 5.27 2.18
C ASN A 135 17.35 3.78 2.11
N PRO A 136 16.75 2.89 2.91
CA PRO A 136 17.10 1.47 2.89
C PRO A 136 16.77 0.77 1.56
N LEU A 137 16.00 1.43 0.69
CA LEU A 137 15.63 0.95 -0.64
C LEU A 137 16.32 1.72 -1.78
N ASP A 138 17.36 2.51 -1.48
CA ASP A 138 18.11 3.25 -2.52
C ASP A 138 18.72 2.29 -3.53
N GLY A 139 18.46 2.54 -4.81
CA GLY A 139 18.96 1.69 -5.90
C GLY A 139 18.15 0.39 -6.13
N VAL A 140 17.07 0.14 -5.38
CA VAL A 140 16.11 -0.90 -5.73
C VAL A 140 15.34 -0.46 -6.97
N ASP A 141 15.39 -1.29 -8.02
CA ASP A 141 14.65 -1.10 -9.27
C ASP A 141 13.75 -2.32 -9.49
N VAL A 142 12.46 -2.09 -9.44
CA VAL A 142 11.45 -3.16 -9.61
C VAL A 142 10.88 -3.22 -11.04
N GLY A 143 11.44 -2.46 -11.95
CA GLY A 143 10.96 -2.28 -13.32
C GLY A 143 10.05 -1.05 -13.42
N ILE A 144 8.85 -1.19 -13.96
CA ILE A 144 7.91 -0.07 -14.14
C ILE A 144 6.80 -0.15 -13.11
N SER A 145 6.40 1.01 -12.53
CA SER A 145 5.24 1.17 -11.64
C SER A 145 5.38 0.35 -10.34
N SER A 146 6.22 0.82 -9.43
CA SER A 146 6.42 0.20 -8.11
C SER A 146 5.23 0.43 -7.18
N VAL A 147 4.75 -0.63 -6.53
CA VAL A 147 3.70 -0.58 -5.51
C VAL A 147 4.18 -1.31 -4.25
N PRO A 148 4.83 -0.59 -3.30
CA PRO A 148 5.36 -1.20 -2.10
C PRO A 148 4.27 -1.56 -1.09
N THR A 149 4.43 -2.71 -0.42
CA THR A 149 3.58 -3.14 0.69
C THR A 149 4.45 -3.82 1.74
N PHE A 150 4.41 -3.30 2.95
CA PHE A 150 5.18 -3.83 4.08
C PHE A 150 4.32 -4.78 4.93
N VAL A 151 4.92 -5.87 5.37
CA VAL A 151 4.32 -6.88 6.24
C VAL A 151 5.41 -7.68 6.95
N ASP A 152 5.24 -7.99 8.22
CA ASP A 152 6.06 -9.00 8.91
C ASP A 152 5.55 -10.38 8.46
N ILE A 153 6.15 -10.90 7.36
CA ILE A 153 5.62 -12.11 6.69
C ILE A 153 6.09 -13.40 7.34
N ASP A 154 7.12 -13.35 8.17
CA ASP A 154 7.65 -14.54 8.83
C ASP A 154 7.67 -14.45 10.37
N ALA A 155 6.96 -13.46 10.91
CA ALA A 155 6.73 -13.27 12.34
C ALA A 155 8.01 -13.12 13.16
N ASP A 156 9.04 -12.48 12.58
CA ASP A 156 10.30 -12.18 13.27
C ASP A 156 10.32 -10.77 13.89
N ASN A 157 9.19 -10.04 13.78
CA ASN A 157 8.91 -8.69 14.27
C ASN A 157 9.71 -7.59 13.55
N ASP A 158 10.14 -7.85 12.34
CA ASP A 158 10.59 -6.80 11.45
C ASP A 158 9.77 -6.78 10.14
N MET A 159 9.72 -5.63 9.49
CA MET A 159 8.89 -5.47 8.31
C MET A 159 9.64 -5.89 7.07
N ASP A 160 9.10 -6.90 6.39
CA ASP A 160 9.49 -7.31 5.04
C ASP A 160 8.76 -6.46 3.98
N LEU A 161 9.23 -6.50 2.75
CA LEU A 161 8.67 -5.71 1.65
C LEU A 161 8.29 -6.58 0.45
N PHE A 162 7.06 -6.46 0.02
CA PHE A 162 6.62 -6.93 -1.29
C PHE A 162 6.36 -5.75 -2.21
N VAL A 163 6.79 -5.86 -3.46
CA VAL A 163 6.59 -4.79 -4.45
C VAL A 163 5.93 -5.36 -5.70
N GLY A 164 4.72 -4.91 -5.96
CA GLY A 164 4.08 -5.16 -7.23
C GLY A 164 4.61 -4.24 -8.32
N ASN A 165 4.51 -4.66 -9.59
CA ASN A 165 4.96 -3.87 -10.72
C ASN A 165 4.04 -3.96 -11.94
N TYR A 166 4.34 -3.16 -12.98
CA TYR A 166 3.59 -3.14 -14.23
C TYR A 166 3.54 -4.50 -14.94
N ALA A 167 4.58 -5.30 -14.85
CA ALA A 167 4.65 -6.60 -15.49
C ALA A 167 3.83 -7.69 -14.76
N GLY A 168 3.14 -7.36 -13.67
CA GLY A 168 2.35 -8.31 -12.88
C GLY A 168 3.18 -9.19 -11.96
N GLN A 169 4.45 -8.86 -11.78
CA GLN A 169 5.32 -9.57 -10.85
C GLN A 169 5.14 -9.00 -9.43
N ILE A 170 5.40 -9.83 -8.44
CA ILE A 170 5.50 -9.45 -7.04
C ILE A 170 6.92 -9.79 -6.58
N LEU A 171 7.74 -8.77 -6.41
CA LEU A 171 9.08 -8.92 -5.88
C LEU A 171 9.00 -9.06 -4.37
N PHE A 172 9.90 -9.84 -3.80
CA PHE A 172 10.04 -9.99 -2.35
C PHE A 172 11.43 -9.54 -1.91
N LEU A 173 11.48 -8.55 -1.04
CA LEU A 173 12.68 -8.06 -0.38
C LEU A 173 12.56 -8.38 1.11
N LYS A 174 13.33 -9.38 1.57
CA LYS A 174 13.35 -9.72 2.99
C LYS A 174 14.19 -8.71 3.76
N ASN A 175 13.69 -8.27 4.91
CA ASN A 175 14.52 -7.58 5.89
C ASN A 175 15.48 -8.62 6.51
N ILE A 176 16.77 -8.40 6.40
CA ILE A 176 17.84 -9.21 7.00
C ILE A 176 18.58 -8.45 8.10
N GLY A 177 18.08 -7.26 8.41
CA GLY A 177 18.54 -6.42 9.51
C GLY A 177 17.77 -6.70 10.79
N ASN A 178 16.98 -5.75 11.22
CA ASN A 178 16.05 -5.87 12.35
C ASN A 178 15.04 -4.71 12.31
N ALA A 179 14.04 -4.72 13.19
CA ALA A 179 12.96 -3.74 13.26
C ALA A 179 13.41 -2.27 13.37
N THR A 180 14.59 -1.99 13.90
CA THR A 180 15.08 -0.60 14.09
C THR A 180 16.15 -0.18 13.07
N THR A 181 16.65 -1.13 12.30
CA THR A 181 17.72 -0.89 11.31
C THR A 181 17.53 -1.88 10.16
N PRO A 182 16.54 -1.62 9.29
CA PRO A 182 16.20 -2.53 8.21
C PRO A 182 17.31 -2.59 7.14
N ILE A 183 17.56 -3.79 6.64
CA ILE A 183 18.45 -4.06 5.50
C ILE A 183 17.71 -5.01 4.57
N TYR A 184 17.36 -4.55 3.39
CA TYR A 184 16.57 -5.32 2.45
C TYR A 184 17.44 -6.11 1.47
N GLU A 185 17.13 -7.41 1.32
CA GLU A 185 17.74 -8.29 0.34
C GLU A 185 16.66 -8.92 -0.56
N GLU A 186 16.76 -8.71 -1.87
CA GLU A 186 15.81 -9.31 -2.81
C GLU A 186 15.93 -10.85 -2.79
N ARG A 187 14.80 -11.54 -2.59
CA ARG A 187 14.67 -12.99 -2.66
C ARG A 187 14.17 -13.41 -4.03
N LYS A 188 14.91 -14.27 -4.72
CA LYS A 188 14.62 -14.74 -6.08
C LYS A 188 14.35 -16.23 -6.14
N GLY A 189 13.72 -16.66 -7.23
CA GLY A 189 13.40 -18.07 -7.42
C GLY A 189 12.56 -18.62 -6.28
N ASN A 190 12.85 -19.82 -5.78
CA ASN A 190 12.07 -20.45 -4.71
C ASN A 190 12.11 -19.73 -3.35
N ALA A 191 12.97 -18.75 -3.19
CA ALA A 191 13.01 -17.91 -1.99
C ALA A 191 12.00 -16.75 -2.03
N ASN A 192 11.41 -16.46 -3.19
CA ASN A 192 10.26 -15.57 -3.33
C ASN A 192 8.98 -16.44 -3.38
N PRO A 193 8.05 -16.30 -2.41
CA PRO A 193 6.83 -17.12 -2.39
C PRO A 193 5.89 -16.86 -3.58
N PHE A 194 6.07 -15.75 -4.29
CA PHE A 194 5.32 -15.42 -5.52
C PHE A 194 6.13 -15.67 -6.81
N ASN A 195 7.23 -16.44 -6.73
CA ASN A 195 8.01 -16.74 -7.93
C ASN A 195 7.18 -17.47 -9.00
N GLY A 196 7.13 -16.89 -10.20
CA GLY A 196 6.36 -17.43 -11.31
C GLY A 196 4.87 -17.08 -11.29
N VAL A 197 4.40 -16.32 -10.31
CA VAL A 197 3.07 -15.70 -10.35
C VAL A 197 3.09 -14.57 -11.37
N ASP A 198 2.12 -14.58 -12.27
CA ASP A 198 1.77 -13.47 -13.16
C ASP A 198 0.38 -12.98 -12.72
N ALA A 199 0.36 -11.88 -12.00
CA ALA A 199 -0.89 -11.29 -11.52
C ALA A 199 -1.57 -10.41 -12.59
N GLY A 200 -1.10 -10.43 -13.83
CA GLY A 200 -1.54 -9.48 -14.85
C GLY A 200 -0.87 -8.12 -14.65
N TRP A 201 -1.27 -7.12 -15.45
CA TRP A 201 -0.62 -5.81 -15.39
C TRP A 201 -0.93 -5.05 -14.11
N ASN A 202 0.07 -4.28 -13.61
CA ASN A 202 -0.03 -3.43 -12.43
C ASN A 202 -0.50 -4.18 -11.18
N SER A 203 0.27 -5.16 -10.74
CA SER A 203 -0.03 -5.89 -9.51
C SER A 203 0.04 -4.98 -8.27
N VAL A 204 -0.97 -5.08 -7.42
CA VAL A 204 -1.09 -4.32 -6.16
C VAL A 204 -1.29 -5.32 -5.02
N PRO A 205 -0.21 -5.84 -4.42
CA PRO A 205 -0.32 -6.80 -3.32
C PRO A 205 -0.80 -6.11 -2.03
N THR A 206 -1.59 -6.82 -1.25
CA THR A 206 -2.02 -6.48 0.11
C THR A 206 -2.06 -7.76 0.92
N PHE A 207 -1.67 -7.69 2.20
CA PHE A 207 -1.62 -8.85 3.09
C PHE A 207 -2.59 -8.68 4.25
N VAL A 208 -3.34 -9.73 4.54
CA VAL A 208 -4.31 -9.76 5.64
C VAL A 208 -4.57 -11.21 6.04
N ASP A 209 -4.72 -11.47 7.34
CA ASP A 209 -5.21 -12.76 7.86
C ASP A 209 -6.72 -12.82 7.59
N THR A 210 -7.12 -13.55 6.53
CA THR A 210 -8.52 -13.57 6.05
C THR A 210 -9.40 -14.56 6.80
N ASP A 211 -8.82 -15.56 7.46
CA ASP A 211 -9.56 -16.61 8.16
C ASP A 211 -9.19 -16.75 9.65
N SER A 212 -8.39 -15.85 10.16
CA SER A 212 -8.00 -15.74 11.58
C SER A 212 -7.21 -16.96 12.08
N ASP A 213 -6.39 -17.56 11.20
CA ASP A 213 -5.51 -18.68 11.55
C ASP A 213 -4.13 -18.21 12.06
N GLY A 214 -3.86 -16.90 12.00
CA GLY A 214 -2.68 -16.25 12.53
C GLY A 214 -1.55 -16.10 11.51
N ASP A 215 -1.79 -16.43 10.23
CA ASP A 215 -0.87 -16.13 9.15
C ASP A 215 -1.51 -15.19 8.10
N PHE A 216 -0.67 -14.48 7.36
CA PHE A 216 -1.13 -13.54 6.35
C PHE A 216 -1.41 -14.26 5.03
N ASP A 217 -2.61 -14.01 4.48
CA ASP A 217 -2.97 -14.27 3.10
C ASP A 217 -2.63 -13.07 2.20
N ALA A 218 -2.59 -13.25 0.89
CA ALA A 218 -2.37 -12.16 -0.04
C ALA A 218 -3.57 -11.93 -0.97
N ILE A 219 -3.94 -10.68 -1.11
CA ILE A 219 -4.93 -10.18 -2.06
C ILE A 219 -4.18 -9.31 -3.06
N VAL A 220 -4.36 -9.56 -4.35
CA VAL A 220 -3.65 -8.81 -5.39
C VAL A 220 -4.64 -8.20 -6.38
N GLY A 221 -4.71 -6.88 -6.39
CA GLY A 221 -5.43 -6.13 -7.41
C GLY A 221 -4.66 -6.08 -8.72
N THR A 222 -5.38 -6.02 -9.86
CA THR A 222 -4.79 -5.96 -11.20
C THR A 222 -5.29 -4.75 -12.00
N TYR A 223 -4.61 -4.37 -13.07
CA TYR A 223 -5.04 -3.31 -13.97
C TYR A 223 -6.40 -3.55 -14.61
N LEU A 224 -6.78 -4.80 -14.83
CA LEU A 224 -8.07 -5.14 -15.44
C LEU A 224 -9.23 -5.10 -14.45
N GLY A 225 -8.93 -4.84 -13.18
CA GLY A 225 -9.92 -4.79 -12.10
C GLY A 225 -10.21 -6.15 -11.47
N ASP A 226 -9.44 -7.19 -11.82
CA ASP A 226 -9.54 -8.49 -11.17
C ASP A 226 -8.90 -8.43 -9.77
N ILE A 227 -9.44 -9.22 -8.84
CA ILE A 227 -8.90 -9.41 -7.51
C ILE A 227 -8.47 -10.87 -7.37
N LEU A 228 -7.17 -11.11 -7.32
CA LEU A 228 -6.61 -12.44 -7.10
C LEU A 228 -6.45 -12.69 -5.60
N PHE A 229 -6.74 -13.91 -5.18
CA PHE A 229 -6.58 -14.34 -3.79
C PHE A 229 -5.58 -15.48 -3.70
N PHE A 230 -4.57 -15.29 -2.85
CA PHE A 230 -3.57 -16.30 -2.54
C PHE A 230 -3.67 -16.65 -1.06
N LYS A 231 -4.24 -17.82 -0.76
CA LYS A 231 -4.28 -18.33 0.61
C LYS A 231 -2.91 -18.85 1.01
N ASN A 232 -2.49 -18.53 2.23
CA ASN A 232 -1.33 -19.14 2.86
C ASN A 232 -1.70 -20.53 3.41
N PHE A 233 -0.99 -21.55 3.03
CA PHE A 233 -1.10 -22.92 3.51
C PHE A 233 0.13 -23.35 4.32
N GLY A 234 1.00 -22.41 4.61
CA GLY A 234 2.22 -22.62 5.36
C GLY A 234 2.04 -22.43 6.85
N SER A 235 2.77 -21.48 7.37
CA SER A 235 2.69 -21.03 8.76
C SER A 235 3.15 -19.57 8.84
N PRO A 236 2.89 -18.86 9.96
CA PRO A 236 3.35 -17.48 10.12
C PRO A 236 4.86 -17.28 9.89
N THR A 237 5.67 -18.31 10.11
CA THR A 237 7.14 -18.24 9.95
C THR A 237 7.66 -18.87 8.66
N ASN A 238 6.78 -19.47 7.85
CA ASN A 238 7.16 -20.08 6.57
C ASN A 238 5.97 -20.11 5.62
N PRO A 239 5.62 -18.97 5.00
CA PRO A 239 4.44 -18.84 4.17
C PRO A 239 4.55 -19.66 2.88
N ILE A 240 3.42 -20.29 2.49
CA ILE A 240 3.26 -21.04 1.24
C ILE A 240 1.97 -20.59 0.58
N PHE A 241 2.05 -19.66 -0.35
CA PHE A 241 0.89 -19.10 -1.03
C PHE A 241 0.41 -19.99 -2.18
N LYS A 242 -0.90 -20.14 -2.26
CA LYS A 242 -1.57 -20.82 -3.37
C LYS A 242 -2.74 -19.97 -3.86
N GLU A 243 -2.77 -19.70 -5.16
CA GLU A 243 -3.90 -18.99 -5.77
C GLU A 243 -5.19 -19.79 -5.64
N MET A 244 -6.23 -19.14 -5.10
CA MET A 244 -7.59 -19.66 -5.01
C MET A 244 -8.43 -19.08 -6.13
N LYS A 245 -9.26 -19.93 -6.79
CA LYS A 245 -10.02 -19.55 -8.00
C LYS A 245 -11.50 -19.94 -7.87
N GLY A 246 -12.36 -19.23 -8.62
CA GLY A 246 -13.79 -19.47 -8.61
C GLY A 246 -14.37 -19.39 -7.21
N ALA A 247 -15.18 -20.35 -6.79
CA ALA A 247 -15.85 -20.34 -5.48
C ALA A 247 -14.90 -20.32 -4.26
N GLU A 248 -13.62 -20.61 -4.44
CA GLU A 248 -12.60 -20.54 -3.38
C GLU A 248 -11.98 -19.14 -3.25
N ASN A 249 -12.18 -18.25 -4.25
CA ASN A 249 -11.83 -16.84 -4.16
C ASN A 249 -13.07 -16.04 -3.75
N PRO A 250 -13.13 -15.47 -2.54
CA PRO A 250 -14.31 -14.72 -2.07
C PRO A 250 -14.57 -13.43 -2.85
N TRP A 251 -13.62 -12.98 -3.66
CA TRP A 251 -13.74 -11.80 -4.53
C TRP A 251 -13.92 -12.16 -6.02
N ASP A 252 -14.09 -13.44 -6.37
CA ASP A 252 -14.30 -13.85 -7.77
C ASP A 252 -15.56 -13.17 -8.36
N GLY A 253 -15.40 -12.56 -9.53
CA GLY A 253 -16.47 -11.80 -10.19
C GLY A 253 -16.72 -10.40 -9.63
N ILE A 254 -15.93 -9.92 -8.67
CA ILE A 254 -15.89 -8.50 -8.28
C ILE A 254 -14.85 -7.81 -9.18
N PHE A 255 -15.29 -6.75 -9.86
CA PHE A 255 -14.43 -5.92 -10.69
C PHE A 255 -14.40 -4.51 -10.09
N VAL A 256 -13.21 -3.93 -9.94
CA VAL A 256 -12.97 -2.60 -9.38
C VAL A 256 -12.31 -1.66 -10.39
#